data_b85bae2a08353ea784a414002220d426
#
_entry.id   b85bae2a08353ea784a414002220d426
#
_cell.length_a   1.000
_cell.length_b   1.000
_cell.length_c   1.000
_cell.angle_alpha   90.00
_cell.angle_beta   90.00
_cell.angle_gamma   90.00
#
_symmetry.space_group_name_H-M   'P 1'
#
loop_
_entity.id
_entity.type
_entity.pdbx_description
1 polymer ?
#
loop_
_entity_poly.entity_id
_entity_poly.type
_entity_poly.pdbx_seq_one_letter_code
_entity_poly.pdbx_strand_id
1 'polypeptide(L)'
;MLRKIIRAIIPSKGEVFFNLFVAGAENVHQTANIFANIISAKDKATEAQLSSELRQQKQKALEIEKKVMVELNNQFITPIDRGDIQELSVLLLKLTKRIVKTNTKLQIYGIDIKVDDCLIG
;
A
#
# COMPACT_ATOMS: atom_id res chain seq x y z
N MET A 1 -10.20 1.45 -20.17
CA MET A 1 -10.04 2.54 -21.11
C MET A 1 -8.75 3.32 -20.90
N LEU A 2 -8.47 3.76 -19.69
CA LEU A 2 -7.21 4.43 -19.40
C LEU A 2 -5.99 3.57 -19.76
N ARG A 3 -6.07 2.27 -19.48
CA ARG A 3 -5.01 1.32 -19.83
C ARG A 3 -4.70 1.27 -21.32
N LYS A 4 -5.72 1.35 -22.18
CA LYS A 4 -5.54 1.32 -23.64
C LYS A 4 -4.83 2.58 -24.14
N ILE A 5 -5.14 3.71 -23.57
CA ILE A 5 -4.52 4.98 -23.92
C ILE A 5 -3.04 4.97 -23.50
N ILE A 6 -2.76 4.48 -22.31
CA ILE A 6 -1.40 4.40 -21.77
C ILE A 6 -0.57 3.39 -22.58
N ARG A 7 -1.16 2.27 -22.99
CA ARG A 7 -0.50 1.28 -23.85
C ARG A 7 -0.05 1.87 -25.18
N ALA A 8 -0.86 2.78 -25.74
CA ALA A 8 -0.54 3.43 -27.01
C ALA A 8 0.62 4.41 -26.86
N ILE A 9 0.83 4.97 -25.67
CA ILE A 9 1.81 6.02 -25.41
C ILE A 9 3.11 5.46 -24.82
N ILE A 10 3.01 4.44 -23.94
CA ILE A 10 4.16 3.89 -23.23
C ILE A 10 4.61 2.58 -23.89
N PRO A 11 5.93 2.42 -24.19
CA PRO A 11 6.44 1.16 -24.72
C PRO A 11 6.12 0.00 -23.78
N SER A 12 6.01 -1.21 -24.33
CA SER A 12 5.65 -2.41 -23.55
C SER A 12 6.53 -2.62 -22.32
N LYS A 13 7.82 -2.23 -22.39
CA LYS A 13 8.74 -2.32 -21.25
C LYS A 13 8.37 -1.37 -20.12
N GLY A 14 7.82 -0.21 -20.46
CA GLY A 14 7.33 0.75 -19.47
C GLY A 14 6.03 0.33 -18.83
N GLU A 15 5.23 -0.45 -19.54
CA GLU A 15 3.94 -0.94 -19.05
C GLU A 15 4.10 -1.80 -17.79
N VAL A 16 5.16 -2.60 -17.69
CA VAL A 16 5.42 -3.43 -16.51
C VAL A 16 5.54 -2.55 -15.26
N PHE A 17 6.36 -1.51 -15.33
CA PHE A 17 6.51 -0.59 -14.20
C PHE A 17 5.22 0.14 -13.88
N PHE A 18 4.52 0.58 -14.91
CA PHE A 18 3.25 1.26 -14.72
C PHE A 18 2.24 0.37 -13.99
N ASN A 19 2.12 -0.89 -14.43
CA ASN A 19 1.23 -1.84 -13.79
C ASN A 19 1.61 -2.12 -12.33
N LEU A 20 2.90 -2.17 -12.04
CA LEU A 20 3.37 -2.37 -10.67
C LEU A 20 3.08 -1.14 -9.79
N PHE A 21 3.19 0.06 -10.34
CA PHE A 21 2.84 1.29 -9.62
C PHE A 21 1.34 1.35 -9.33
N VAL A 22 0.52 0.96 -10.29
CA VAL A 22 -0.94 0.87 -10.09
C VAL A 22 -1.26 -0.13 -8.98
N ALA A 23 -0.62 -1.30 -9.01
CA ALA A 23 -0.81 -2.31 -7.98
C ALA A 23 -0.39 -1.78 -6.61
N GLY A 24 0.72 -1.05 -6.54
CA GLY A 24 1.19 -0.42 -5.31
C GLY A 24 0.22 0.63 -4.78
N ALA A 25 -0.32 1.46 -5.66
CA ALA A 25 -1.29 2.49 -5.27
C ALA A 25 -2.61 1.85 -4.80
N GLU A 26 -3.07 0.82 -5.49
CA GLU A 26 -4.25 0.07 -5.06
C GLU A 26 -4.04 -0.57 -3.70
N ASN A 27 -2.83 -1.09 -3.46
CA ASN A 27 -2.47 -1.67 -2.17
C ASN A 27 -2.57 -0.62 -1.04
N VAL A 28 -2.04 0.57 -1.27
CA VAL A 28 -2.13 1.67 -0.29
C VAL A 28 -3.60 2.03 -0.04
N HIS A 29 -4.39 2.13 -1.11
CA HIS A 29 -5.81 2.47 -1.01
C HIS A 29 -6.58 1.44 -0.20
N GLN A 30 -6.41 0.15 -0.51
CA GLN A 30 -7.05 -0.93 0.23
C GLN A 30 -6.61 -0.96 1.69
N THR A 31 -5.33 -0.72 1.93
CA THR A 31 -4.77 -0.67 3.29
C THR A 31 -5.44 0.45 4.09
N ALA A 32 -5.58 1.62 3.48
CA ALA A 32 -6.25 2.76 4.13
C ALA A 32 -7.72 2.45 4.42
N ASN A 33 -8.42 1.81 3.50
CA ASN A 33 -9.82 1.42 3.67
C ASN A 33 -9.98 0.42 4.82
N ILE A 34 -9.13 -0.59 4.87
CA ILE A 34 -9.15 -1.58 5.95
C ILE A 34 -8.91 -0.88 7.29
N PHE A 35 -7.94 0.01 7.33
CA PHE A 35 -7.62 0.77 8.54
C PHE A 35 -8.81 1.62 9.01
N ALA A 36 -9.49 2.29 8.08
CA ALA A 36 -10.70 3.05 8.41
C ALA A 36 -11.79 2.16 9.00
N ASN A 37 -11.94 0.94 8.45
CA ASN A 37 -12.90 -0.02 8.96
C ASN A 37 -12.53 -0.53 10.36
N ILE A 38 -11.23 -0.68 10.64
CA ILE A 38 -10.77 -1.05 11.98
C ILE A 38 -11.16 0.03 12.99
N ILE A 39 -10.94 1.29 12.65
CA ILE A 39 -11.27 2.42 13.53
C ILE A 39 -12.77 2.46 13.80
N SER A 40 -13.58 2.11 12.80
CA SER A 40 -15.04 2.13 12.89
C SER A 40 -15.62 0.85 13.50
N ALA A 41 -14.81 -0.20 13.69
CA ALA A 41 -15.29 -1.48 14.17
C ALA A 41 -15.83 -1.37 15.60
N LYS A 42 -16.94 -2.04 15.84
CA LYS A 42 -17.62 -1.96 17.15
C LYS A 42 -17.26 -3.10 18.10
N ASP A 43 -16.67 -4.17 17.59
CA ASP A 43 -16.30 -5.33 18.41
C ASP A 43 -14.86 -5.75 18.11
N LYS A 44 -14.27 -6.42 19.07
CA LYS A 44 -12.87 -6.86 18.99
C LYS A 44 -12.63 -7.97 17.98
N ALA A 45 -13.62 -8.81 17.73
CA ALA A 45 -13.49 -9.90 16.78
C ALA A 45 -13.34 -9.31 15.36
N THR A 46 -14.14 -8.32 15.02
CA THR A 46 -14.03 -7.62 13.73
C THR A 46 -12.69 -6.89 13.61
N GLU A 47 -12.27 -6.20 14.67
CA GLU A 47 -10.96 -5.54 14.69
C GLU A 47 -9.82 -6.51 14.42
N ALA A 48 -9.86 -7.67 15.08
CA ALA A 48 -8.80 -8.69 14.94
C ALA A 48 -8.75 -9.23 13.51
N GLN A 49 -9.91 -9.50 12.94
CA GLN A 49 -9.99 -9.99 11.56
C GLN A 49 -9.44 -8.96 10.56
N LEU A 50 -9.87 -7.71 10.70
CA LEU A 50 -9.41 -6.62 9.83
C LEU A 50 -7.92 -6.36 10.01
N SER A 51 -7.41 -6.47 11.23
CA SER A 51 -5.97 -6.31 11.49
C SER A 51 -5.16 -7.41 10.80
N SER A 52 -5.69 -8.62 10.73
CA SER A 52 -5.08 -9.70 9.98
C SER A 52 -5.03 -9.38 8.48
N GLU A 53 -6.13 -8.87 7.93
CA GLU A 53 -6.17 -8.44 6.53
C GLU A 53 -5.17 -7.32 6.26
N LEU A 54 -5.02 -6.41 7.21
CA LEU A 54 -4.05 -5.31 7.10
C LEU A 54 -2.62 -5.84 7.00
N ARG A 55 -2.27 -6.85 7.80
CA ARG A 55 -0.96 -7.48 7.73
C ARG A 55 -0.73 -8.16 6.38
N GLN A 56 -1.77 -8.72 5.78
CA GLN A 56 -1.69 -9.30 4.44
C GLN A 56 -1.39 -8.23 3.40
N GLN A 57 -1.93 -7.03 3.55
CA GLN A 57 -1.62 -5.92 2.65
C GLN A 57 -0.14 -5.54 2.71
N LYS A 58 0.46 -5.61 3.89
CA LYS A 58 1.90 -5.37 4.03
C LYS A 58 2.71 -6.39 3.25
N GLN A 59 2.33 -7.67 3.29
CA GLN A 59 3.00 -8.69 2.52
C GLN A 59 2.87 -8.45 1.02
N LYS A 60 1.69 -8.03 0.57
CA LYS A 60 1.49 -7.66 -0.84
C LYS A 60 2.37 -6.50 -1.25
N ALA A 61 2.50 -5.50 -0.39
CA ALA A 61 3.35 -4.33 -0.65
C ALA A 61 4.81 -4.74 -0.82
N LEU A 62 5.29 -5.64 0.04
CA LEU A 62 6.66 -6.16 -0.05
C LEU A 62 6.88 -6.91 -1.34
N GLU A 63 5.92 -7.71 -1.77
CA GLU A 63 6.00 -8.44 -3.02
C GLU A 63 6.02 -7.51 -4.23
N ILE A 64 5.21 -6.47 -4.22
CA ILE A 64 5.16 -5.48 -5.32
C ILE A 64 6.52 -4.77 -5.43
N GLU A 65 7.07 -4.31 -4.32
CA GLU A 65 8.37 -3.64 -4.32
C GLU A 65 9.47 -4.58 -4.83
N LYS A 66 9.45 -5.84 -4.39
CA LYS A 66 10.40 -6.84 -4.86
C LYS A 66 10.31 -7.03 -6.38
N LYS A 67 9.09 -7.07 -6.92
CA LYS A 67 8.90 -7.18 -8.37
C LYS A 67 9.47 -5.98 -9.12
N VAL A 68 9.30 -4.78 -8.57
CA VAL A 68 9.88 -3.57 -9.17
C VAL A 68 11.41 -3.69 -9.22
N MET A 69 12.03 -4.12 -8.12
CA MET A 69 13.48 -4.26 -8.08
C MET A 69 14.00 -5.32 -9.05
N VAL A 70 13.28 -6.43 -9.19
CA VAL A 70 13.61 -7.47 -10.16
C VAL A 70 13.54 -6.92 -11.59
N GLU A 71 12.49 -6.17 -11.91
CA GLU A 71 12.37 -5.57 -13.24
C GLU A 71 13.44 -4.52 -13.51
N LEU A 72 13.81 -3.73 -12.50
CA LEU A 72 14.93 -2.78 -12.64
C LEU A 72 16.23 -3.49 -12.96
N ASN A 73 16.48 -4.66 -12.35
CA ASN A 73 17.66 -5.43 -12.60
C ASN A 73 17.65 -6.09 -13.98
N ASN A 74 16.46 -6.42 -14.48
CA ASN A 74 16.32 -7.09 -15.78
C ASN A 74 16.34 -6.13 -16.97
N GLN A 75 16.04 -4.85 -16.75
CA GLN A 75 16.00 -3.87 -17.84
C GLN A 75 17.22 -2.97 -17.82
N PHE A 76 17.97 -2.99 -18.90
CA PHE A 76 19.16 -2.14 -19.04
C PHE A 76 18.78 -0.68 -19.22
N ILE A 77 17.76 -0.43 -20.04
CA ILE A 77 17.23 0.92 -20.27
C ILE A 77 15.81 0.95 -19.73
N THR A 78 15.53 1.91 -18.85
CA THR A 78 14.20 2.09 -18.26
C THR A 78 13.47 3.27 -18.90
N PRO A 79 12.12 3.23 -18.95
CA PRO A 79 11.34 4.30 -19.62
C PRO A 79 11.42 5.65 -18.90
N ILE A 80 11.65 5.62 -17.60
CA ILE A 80 11.88 6.83 -16.80
C ILE A 80 13.12 6.58 -15.93
N ASP A 81 13.59 7.60 -15.27
CA ASP A 81 14.80 7.53 -14.47
C ASP A 81 14.71 6.39 -13.42
N ARG A 82 15.78 5.58 -13.34
CA ARG A 82 15.88 4.47 -12.39
C ARG A 82 15.66 4.91 -10.95
N GLY A 83 16.28 6.04 -10.61
CA GLY A 83 16.16 6.59 -9.26
C GLY A 83 14.72 6.93 -8.91
N ASP A 84 13.98 7.49 -9.86
CA ASP A 84 12.58 7.85 -9.66
C ASP A 84 11.70 6.62 -9.52
N ILE A 85 11.94 5.57 -10.31
CA ILE A 85 11.21 4.30 -10.19
C ILE A 85 11.43 3.71 -8.81
N GLN A 86 12.67 3.66 -8.37
CA GLN A 86 13.05 3.11 -7.07
C GLN A 86 12.43 3.93 -5.93
N GLU A 87 12.51 5.24 -6.02
CA GLU A 87 11.99 6.15 -5.00
C GLU A 87 10.48 6.01 -4.87
N LEU A 88 9.74 5.97 -5.97
CA LEU A 88 8.30 5.81 -5.95
C LEU A 88 7.91 4.45 -5.36
N SER A 89 8.62 3.40 -5.75
CA SER A 89 8.37 2.06 -5.23
C SER A 89 8.56 2.00 -3.71
N VAL A 90 9.64 2.58 -3.22
CA VAL A 90 9.92 2.63 -1.79
C VAL A 90 8.87 3.45 -1.05
N LEU A 91 8.44 4.57 -1.64
CA LEU A 91 7.41 5.42 -1.04
C LEU A 91 6.08 4.68 -0.87
N LEU A 92 5.65 3.96 -1.92
CA LEU A 92 4.41 3.18 -1.84
C LEU A 92 4.47 2.12 -0.75
N LEU A 93 5.60 1.43 -0.64
CA LEU A 93 5.80 0.45 0.42
C LEU A 93 5.76 1.10 1.80
N LYS A 94 6.43 2.24 1.95
CA LYS A 94 6.45 2.97 3.23
C LYS A 94 5.06 3.41 3.68
N LEU A 95 4.21 3.82 2.74
CA LEU A 95 2.85 4.24 3.07
C LEU A 95 2.05 3.08 3.68
N THR A 96 2.10 1.91 3.05
CA THR A 96 1.43 0.73 3.57
C THR A 96 2.00 0.32 4.93
N LYS A 97 3.31 0.23 5.05
CA LYS A 97 3.98 -0.13 6.30
C LYS A 97 3.60 0.82 7.44
N ARG A 98 3.52 2.11 7.14
CA ARG A 98 3.18 3.12 8.15
C ARG A 98 1.77 2.95 8.67
N ILE A 99 0.82 2.66 7.78
CA ILE A 99 -0.56 2.41 8.18
C ILE A 99 -0.62 1.17 9.08
N VAL A 100 0.04 0.08 8.68
CA VAL A 100 0.06 -1.16 9.47
C VAL A 100 0.69 -0.93 10.83
N LYS A 101 1.81 -0.20 10.88
CA LYS A 101 2.50 0.12 12.14
C LYS A 101 1.62 0.98 13.04
N THR A 102 0.94 1.96 12.47
CA THR A 102 0.02 2.82 13.22
C THR A 102 -1.12 2.00 13.81
N ASN A 103 -1.68 1.07 13.04
CA ASN A 103 -2.71 0.18 13.55
C ASN A 103 -2.22 -0.66 14.74
N THR A 104 -1.01 -1.19 14.64
CA THR A 104 -0.41 -1.97 15.75
C THR A 104 -0.33 -1.12 17.02
N LYS A 105 0.10 0.13 16.88
CA LYS A 105 0.15 1.05 18.01
C LYS A 105 -1.23 1.35 18.60
N LEU A 106 -2.22 1.56 17.73
CA LEU A 106 -3.59 1.81 18.18
C LEU A 106 -4.16 0.60 18.92
N GLN A 107 -3.85 -0.60 18.48
CA GLN A 107 -4.31 -1.82 19.18
C GLN A 107 -3.66 -1.95 20.56
N ILE A 108 -2.41 -1.52 20.69
CA ILE A 108 -1.72 -1.52 21.99
C ILE A 108 -2.34 -0.52 22.96
N TYR A 109 -2.61 0.69 22.49
CA TYR A 109 -3.25 1.74 23.31
C TYR A 109 -4.76 1.57 23.41
N GLY A 110 -5.35 0.90 22.44
CA GLY A 110 -6.67 0.31 22.48
C GLY A 110 -7.79 1.25 22.87
N ILE A 111 -8.44 0.92 23.95
CA ILE A 111 -9.65 1.56 24.46
C ILE A 111 -9.43 3.05 24.75
N ASP A 112 -8.24 3.42 25.20
CA ASP A 112 -7.96 4.80 25.62
C ASP A 112 -8.12 5.80 24.48
N ILE A 113 -7.69 5.45 23.28
CA ILE A 113 -7.82 6.33 22.11
C ILE A 113 -9.27 6.49 21.68
N LYS A 114 -10.03 5.40 21.71
CA LYS A 114 -11.45 5.44 21.34
C LYS A 114 -12.27 6.25 22.34
N VAL A 115 -11.92 6.15 23.62
CA VAL A 115 -12.55 6.94 24.67
C VAL A 115 -12.20 8.41 24.50
N ASP A 116 -10.94 8.73 24.25
CA ASP A 116 -10.50 10.10 24.04
C ASP A 116 -11.17 10.72 22.81
N ASP A 117 -11.31 9.94 21.74
CA ASP A 117 -11.97 10.40 20.53
C ASP A 117 -13.44 10.69 20.78
N CYS A 118 -14.10 9.87 21.57
CA CYS A 118 -15.48 10.12 21.99
C CYS A 118 -15.62 11.38 22.85
N LEU A 119 -14.61 11.69 23.65
CA LEU A 119 -14.60 12.89 24.50
C LEU A 119 -14.28 14.15 23.73
N ILE A 120 -13.46 14.06 22.72
CA ILE A 120 -13.02 15.20 21.91
C ILE A 120 -13.97 15.46 20.76
N GLY A 121 -14.50 14.39 20.23
CA GLY A 121 -15.35 14.45 19.07
C GLY A 121 -16.78 14.67 19.37
#